data_d5e5ccfcd4010da0d4c9de7d3459c375
#
_entry.id   d5e5ccfcd4010da0d4c9de7d3459c375
#
_cell.length_a   1.000
_cell.length_b   1.000
_cell.length_c   1.000
_cell.angle_alpha   90.00
_cell.angle_beta   90.00
_cell.angle_gamma   90.00
#
_symmetry.space_group_name_H-M   'P 1'
#
loop_
_entity.id
_entity.type
_entity.pdbx_description
1 polymer ?
#
loop_
_entity_poly.entity_id
_entity_poly.type
_entity_poly.pdbx_seq_one_letter_code
_entity_poly.pdbx_strand_id
1 'polypeptide(L)'
;SVADCKAKAAGGADAYFAREVTREALGARPERYTPEGRAEAAVARREQTERALFEWLFGQYARRCPVQYQIPAFLAGVAASGSPEAYAGEVFDTLWREGADTTAVHALHKDTERILGNIDGMLGTKALRNLNSGRLNELYTTYIKGLREWDTLRAFYPDATLTLRVAYGHVGGYEYADGEYHKPQTTLDGIIAKDNPEIYDYDIPQALRELYATKDYGRWATTIDGRRTVPVCFLATNHTTGGNSGSPIINGRGELVGLNFDRPWRSTMSDVALDETICPHIAVHVRSVLIVIDRTGGAGNPVGHIDYSPPT
;
A
#
# COMPACT_ATOMS: atom_id res chain seq x y z
N SER A 1 3.70 5.23 -2.30
CA SER A 1 3.63 5.33 -3.77
C SER A 1 4.68 4.44 -4.41
N VAL A 2 4.54 4.09 -5.71
CA VAL A 2 5.56 3.32 -6.46
C VAL A 2 6.92 4.02 -6.47
N ALA A 3 6.94 5.36 -6.47
CA ALA A 3 8.16 6.15 -6.35
C ALA A 3 8.78 6.03 -4.95
N ASP A 4 7.97 5.96 -3.92
CA ASP A 4 8.38 5.76 -2.53
C ASP A 4 8.87 4.32 -2.30
N CYS A 5 8.23 3.34 -2.93
CA CYS A 5 8.72 1.97 -2.98
C CYS A 5 10.06 1.85 -3.73
N LYS A 6 10.23 2.58 -4.84
CA LYS A 6 11.51 2.63 -5.57
C LYS A 6 12.61 3.33 -4.78
N ALA A 7 12.30 4.44 -4.09
CA ALA A 7 13.24 5.13 -3.22
C ALA A 7 13.61 4.29 -1.98
N LYS A 8 12.65 3.54 -1.43
CA LYS A 8 12.87 2.61 -0.32
C LYS A 8 13.51 1.29 -0.75
N ALA A 9 13.36 0.92 -2.02
CA ALA A 9 14.01 -0.23 -2.65
C ALA A 9 15.38 0.12 -3.27
N ALA A 10 15.99 1.21 -2.82
CA ALA A 10 17.35 1.59 -3.25
C ALA A 10 18.45 0.56 -2.89
N GLY A 11 18.07 -0.64 -2.62
CA GLY A 11 18.91 -1.80 -2.40
C GLY A 11 18.43 -3.06 -3.10
N GLY A 12 17.46 -2.94 -4.04
CA GLY A 12 16.85 -4.10 -4.72
C GLY A 12 15.57 -4.59 -4.02
N ALA A 13 14.73 -5.30 -4.79
CA ALA A 13 13.43 -5.77 -4.32
C ALA A 13 13.53 -6.67 -3.08
N ASP A 14 14.58 -7.47 -2.97
CA ASP A 14 14.77 -8.40 -1.86
C ASP A 14 15.16 -7.68 -0.55
N ALA A 15 15.95 -6.60 -0.64
CA ALA A 15 16.25 -5.75 0.52
C ALA A 15 15.02 -4.97 0.99
N TYR A 16 14.18 -4.54 0.05
CA TYR A 16 12.89 -3.93 0.37
C TYR A 16 11.93 -4.93 1.01
N PHE A 17 11.77 -6.12 0.44
CA PHE A 17 10.92 -7.18 0.99
C PHE A 17 11.39 -7.62 2.37
N ALA A 18 12.67 -7.85 2.54
CA ALA A 18 13.23 -8.19 3.84
C ALA A 18 13.02 -7.09 4.88
N ARG A 19 13.14 -5.82 4.47
CA ARG A 19 12.92 -4.65 5.31
C ARG A 19 11.45 -4.49 5.72
N GLU A 20 10.51 -4.68 4.79
CA GLU A 20 9.07 -4.58 5.08
C GLU A 20 8.54 -5.82 5.81
N VAL A 21 8.94 -7.03 5.41
CA VAL A 21 8.60 -8.27 6.12
C VAL A 21 9.15 -8.26 7.54
N THR A 22 10.38 -7.75 7.73
CA THR A 22 10.95 -7.59 9.07
C THR A 22 10.21 -6.53 9.87
N ARG A 23 9.80 -5.43 9.24
CA ARG A 23 8.99 -4.37 9.85
C ARG A 23 7.61 -4.89 10.29
N GLU A 24 6.94 -5.71 9.47
CA GLU A 24 5.64 -6.32 9.80
C GLU A 24 5.79 -7.45 10.81
N ALA A 25 6.76 -8.35 10.63
CA ALA A 25 6.98 -9.48 11.53
C ALA A 25 7.39 -9.06 12.94
N LEU A 26 8.06 -7.91 13.09
CA LEU A 26 8.44 -7.36 14.39
C LEU A 26 7.34 -6.49 15.03
N GLY A 27 6.22 -6.27 14.33
CA GLY A 27 5.12 -5.43 14.83
C GLY A 27 5.55 -3.99 15.11
N ALA A 28 6.71 -3.59 14.59
CA ALA A 28 7.38 -2.36 14.98
C ALA A 28 7.20 -1.26 13.94
N ARG A 29 6.10 -0.55 14.07
CA ARG A 29 6.15 0.90 13.82
C ARG A 29 6.42 1.51 15.21
N PRO A 30 7.60 2.11 15.45
CA PRO A 30 7.96 2.66 16.76
C PRO A 30 6.90 3.62 17.30
N GLU A 31 6.28 4.40 16.40
CA GLU A 31 5.22 5.34 16.69
C GLU A 31 3.89 4.70 17.15
N ARG A 32 3.70 3.39 16.98
CA ARG A 32 2.46 2.69 17.39
C ARG A 32 2.50 2.09 18.79
N TYR A 33 3.67 2.02 19.42
CA TYR A 33 3.86 1.27 20.66
C TYR A 33 4.60 2.07 21.74
N THR A 34 4.25 3.31 21.96
CA THR A 34 4.78 4.06 23.10
C THR A 34 4.04 3.73 24.39
N PRO A 35 4.66 2.97 25.26
CA PRO A 35 5.46 3.50 26.35
C PRO A 35 6.95 3.39 25.99
N GLU A 36 7.71 4.41 26.38
CA GLU A 36 9.10 4.68 25.95
C GLU A 36 10.03 3.45 25.88
N GLY A 37 9.99 2.54 26.84
CA GLY A 37 10.85 1.35 26.87
C GLY A 37 10.51 0.23 25.88
N ARG A 38 9.29 0.20 25.26
CA ARG A 38 8.93 -0.78 24.22
C ARG A 38 9.36 -0.32 22.84
N ALA A 39 9.36 0.98 22.61
CA ALA A 39 9.82 1.57 21.36
C ALA A 39 11.35 1.36 21.18
N GLU A 40 12.14 1.63 22.22
CA GLU A 40 13.59 1.40 22.19
C GLU A 40 13.97 -0.05 21.96
N ALA A 41 13.31 -0.99 22.65
CA ALA A 41 13.54 -2.43 22.46
C ALA A 41 13.09 -2.94 21.06
N ALA A 42 12.08 -2.32 20.45
CA ALA A 42 11.63 -2.63 19.10
C ALA A 42 12.60 -2.09 18.04
N VAL A 43 13.12 -0.86 18.23
CA VAL A 43 14.15 -0.26 17.38
C VAL A 43 15.43 -1.09 17.42
N ALA A 44 15.91 -1.46 18.62
CA ALA A 44 17.12 -2.25 18.78
C ALA A 44 16.99 -3.65 18.12
N ARG A 45 15.85 -4.32 18.26
CA ARG A 45 15.58 -5.60 17.58
C ARG A 45 15.53 -5.46 16.07
N ARG A 46 14.97 -4.37 15.58
CA ARG A 46 14.91 -4.06 14.15
C ARG A 46 16.30 -3.85 13.57
N GLU A 47 17.12 -3.02 14.22
CA GLU A 47 18.51 -2.79 13.81
C GLU A 47 19.31 -4.09 13.76
N GLN A 48 19.18 -4.94 14.79
CA GLN A 48 19.84 -6.22 14.85
C GLN A 48 19.43 -7.15 13.69
N THR A 49 18.15 -7.18 13.32
CA THR A 49 17.65 -8.02 12.23
C THR A 49 18.06 -7.47 10.86
N GLU A 50 17.98 -6.16 10.66
CA GLU A 50 18.42 -5.51 9.43
C GLU A 50 19.92 -5.68 9.22
N ARG A 51 20.70 -5.57 10.30
CA ARG A 51 22.15 -5.84 10.30
C ARG A 51 22.47 -7.29 9.89
N ALA A 52 21.84 -8.25 10.53
CA ALA A 52 22.06 -9.68 10.24
C ALA A 52 21.71 -10.03 8.79
N LEU A 53 20.64 -9.44 8.25
CA LEU A 53 20.28 -9.60 6.85
C LEU A 53 21.31 -8.98 5.91
N PHE A 54 21.80 -7.79 6.24
CA PHE A 54 22.80 -7.09 5.46
C PHE A 54 24.12 -7.88 5.41
N GLU A 55 24.57 -8.38 6.55
CA GLU A 55 25.74 -9.26 6.68
C GLU A 55 25.55 -10.55 5.85
N TRP A 56 24.39 -11.18 5.92
CA TRP A 56 24.07 -12.36 5.13
C TRP A 56 24.10 -12.08 3.62
N LEU A 57 23.53 -10.95 3.17
CA LEU A 57 23.53 -10.55 1.76
C LEU A 57 24.95 -10.36 1.22
N PHE A 58 25.81 -9.69 1.96
CA PHE A 58 27.22 -9.51 1.57
C PHE A 58 27.97 -10.86 1.50
N GLY A 59 27.69 -11.75 2.46
CA GLY A 59 28.20 -13.11 2.41
C GLY A 59 27.70 -13.90 1.20
N GLN A 60 26.42 -13.74 0.79
CA GLN A 60 25.91 -14.35 -0.45
C GLN A 60 26.60 -13.76 -1.69
N TYR A 61 26.82 -12.45 -1.72
CA TYR A 61 27.54 -11.79 -2.80
C TYR A 61 28.95 -12.35 -2.96
N ALA A 62 29.70 -12.44 -1.88
CA ALA A 62 31.05 -13.01 -1.89
C ALA A 62 31.08 -14.45 -2.40
N ARG A 63 30.11 -15.28 -1.97
CA ARG A 63 30.07 -16.72 -2.33
C ARG A 63 29.59 -16.98 -3.76
N ARG A 64 28.68 -16.15 -4.28
CA ARG A 64 28.00 -16.42 -5.56
C ARG A 64 28.52 -15.61 -6.72
N CYS A 65 29.08 -14.41 -6.48
CA CYS A 65 29.68 -13.59 -7.52
C CYS A 65 31.14 -14.02 -7.75
N PRO A 66 31.51 -14.47 -8.95
CA PRO A 66 32.91 -14.75 -9.24
C PRO A 66 33.77 -13.49 -9.00
N VAL A 67 34.95 -13.68 -8.42
CA VAL A 67 35.82 -12.58 -7.94
C VAL A 67 36.11 -11.53 -9.01
N GLN A 68 36.25 -11.93 -10.29
CA GLN A 68 36.49 -10.99 -11.40
C GLN A 68 35.31 -10.05 -11.68
N TYR A 69 34.13 -10.35 -11.17
CA TYR A 69 32.92 -9.51 -11.32
C TYR A 69 32.52 -8.79 -10.02
N GLN A 70 33.25 -9.05 -8.92
CA GLN A 70 33.02 -8.31 -7.69
C GLN A 70 33.55 -6.89 -7.81
N ILE A 71 32.85 -5.95 -7.21
CA ILE A 71 33.25 -4.54 -7.27
C ILE A 71 34.56 -4.33 -6.48
N PRO A 72 35.49 -3.50 -6.96
CA PRO A 72 36.76 -3.26 -6.30
C PRO A 72 36.65 -2.77 -4.87
N ALA A 73 35.70 -1.89 -4.59
CA ALA A 73 35.41 -1.37 -3.23
C ALA A 73 35.01 -2.49 -2.26
N PHE A 74 34.22 -3.48 -2.72
CA PHE A 74 33.85 -4.65 -1.91
C PHE A 74 35.10 -5.49 -1.59
N LEU A 75 35.92 -5.81 -2.59
CA LEU A 75 37.14 -6.59 -2.39
C LEU A 75 38.10 -5.91 -1.43
N ALA A 76 38.29 -4.60 -1.57
CA ALA A 76 39.14 -3.82 -0.66
C ALA A 76 38.58 -3.79 0.78
N GLY A 77 37.27 -3.59 0.92
CA GLY A 77 36.59 -3.61 2.22
C GLY A 77 36.72 -4.95 2.91
N VAL A 78 36.45 -6.05 2.19
CA VAL A 78 36.59 -7.43 2.75
C VAL A 78 38.05 -7.72 3.15
N ALA A 79 39.01 -7.26 2.35
CA ALA A 79 40.42 -7.44 2.69
C ALA A 79 40.82 -6.65 3.96
N ALA A 80 40.22 -5.48 4.19
CA ALA A 80 40.48 -4.66 5.38
C ALA A 80 39.77 -5.21 6.63
N SER A 81 38.53 -5.66 6.49
CA SER A 81 37.67 -6.11 7.62
C SER A 81 37.81 -7.61 7.91
N GLY A 82 38.49 -8.38 7.06
CA GLY A 82 38.79 -9.79 7.24
C GLY A 82 37.70 -10.76 6.78
N SER A 83 36.46 -10.31 6.63
CA SER A 83 35.36 -11.13 6.06
C SER A 83 34.27 -10.27 5.41
N PRO A 84 33.47 -10.85 4.48
CA PRO A 84 32.33 -10.15 3.89
C PRO A 84 31.30 -9.68 4.92
N GLU A 85 31.05 -10.51 5.94
CA GLU A 85 30.11 -10.21 7.02
C GLU A 85 30.65 -9.11 7.93
N ALA A 86 31.94 -9.10 8.26
CA ALA A 86 32.57 -8.03 9.05
C ALA A 86 32.53 -6.69 8.30
N TYR A 87 32.87 -6.71 7.01
CA TYR A 87 32.77 -5.52 6.16
C TYR A 87 31.33 -4.98 6.07
N ALA A 88 30.35 -5.87 5.91
CA ALA A 88 28.95 -5.51 5.92
C ALA A 88 28.52 -4.82 7.23
N GLY A 89 28.99 -5.34 8.36
CA GLY A 89 28.74 -4.72 9.67
C GLY A 89 29.29 -3.30 9.78
N GLU A 90 30.53 -3.06 9.33
CA GLU A 90 31.13 -1.73 9.30
C GLU A 90 30.38 -0.75 8.37
N VAL A 91 29.95 -1.24 7.21
CA VAL A 91 29.14 -0.47 6.27
C VAL A 91 27.79 -0.12 6.89
N PHE A 92 27.15 -1.09 7.54
CA PHE A 92 25.88 -0.89 8.22
C PHE A 92 26.00 0.16 9.32
N ASP A 93 26.99 0.06 10.19
CA ASP A 93 27.24 1.00 11.28
C ASP A 93 27.51 2.41 10.78
N THR A 94 28.18 2.53 9.62
CA THR A 94 28.48 3.83 9.01
C THR A 94 27.22 4.46 8.40
N LEU A 95 26.39 3.68 7.73
CA LEU A 95 25.14 4.15 7.12
C LEU A 95 24.05 4.54 8.14
N TRP A 96 24.08 3.92 9.33
CA TRP A 96 23.10 4.14 10.40
C TRP A 96 23.58 5.09 11.50
N ARG A 97 24.83 5.54 11.45
CA ARG A 97 25.36 6.47 12.47
C ARG A 97 24.79 7.86 12.29
N GLU A 98 24.22 8.42 13.33
CA GLU A 98 23.86 9.84 13.36
C GLU A 98 25.10 10.72 13.25
N GLY A 99 25.02 11.75 12.39
CA GLY A 99 26.12 12.71 12.15
C GLY A 99 27.28 12.17 11.30
N ALA A 100 27.10 11.08 10.56
CA ALA A 100 28.10 10.59 9.62
C ALA A 100 28.35 11.60 8.48
N ASP A 101 29.61 11.65 8.00
CA ASP A 101 29.98 12.49 6.84
C ASP A 101 29.16 12.11 5.61
N THR A 102 28.36 13.06 5.13
CA THR A 102 27.44 12.86 4.00
C THR A 102 28.14 12.42 2.72
N THR A 103 29.38 12.82 2.49
CA THR A 103 30.17 12.44 1.31
C THR A 103 30.59 10.97 1.40
N ALA A 104 31.08 10.53 2.54
CA ALA A 104 31.44 9.13 2.80
C ALA A 104 30.21 8.23 2.74
N VAL A 105 29.10 8.65 3.34
CA VAL A 105 27.81 7.94 3.30
C VAL A 105 27.29 7.81 1.86
N HIS A 106 27.37 8.84 1.03
CA HIS A 106 26.95 8.78 -0.37
C HIS A 106 27.80 7.81 -1.22
N ALA A 107 29.12 7.83 -1.03
CA ALA A 107 30.02 6.90 -1.74
C ALA A 107 29.70 5.44 -1.34
N LEU A 108 29.57 5.19 -0.06
CA LEU A 108 29.27 3.87 0.48
C LEU A 108 27.87 3.36 0.06
N HIS A 109 26.89 4.26 0.04
CA HIS A 109 25.54 3.95 -0.45
C HIS A 109 25.56 3.51 -1.92
N LYS A 110 26.31 4.22 -2.77
CA LYS A 110 26.45 3.87 -4.18
C LYS A 110 27.09 2.50 -4.41
N ASP A 111 28.12 2.17 -3.64
CA ASP A 111 28.75 0.85 -3.72
C ASP A 111 27.86 -0.26 -3.19
N THR A 112 27.11 0.01 -2.13
CA THR A 112 26.09 -0.91 -1.57
C THR A 112 24.99 -1.17 -2.59
N GLU A 113 24.46 -0.15 -3.28
CA GLU A 113 23.47 -0.31 -4.37
C GLU A 113 24.01 -1.20 -5.50
N ARG A 114 25.29 -1.05 -5.86
CA ARG A 114 25.92 -1.89 -6.89
C ARG A 114 26.07 -3.34 -6.44
N ILE A 115 26.45 -3.60 -5.19
CA ILE A 115 26.51 -4.95 -4.62
C ILE A 115 25.12 -5.60 -4.67
N LEU A 116 24.10 -4.91 -4.17
CA LEU A 116 22.73 -5.42 -4.12
C LEU A 116 22.13 -5.62 -5.52
N GLY A 117 22.41 -4.71 -6.44
CA GLY A 117 22.02 -4.84 -7.85
C GLY A 117 22.67 -6.04 -8.56
N ASN A 118 23.93 -6.33 -8.22
CA ASN A 118 24.61 -7.52 -8.72
C ASN A 118 24.04 -8.80 -8.11
N ILE A 119 23.65 -8.80 -6.84
CA ILE A 119 22.97 -9.93 -6.19
C ILE A 119 21.64 -10.25 -6.91
N ASP A 120 20.82 -9.23 -7.20
CA ASP A 120 19.57 -9.42 -7.96
C ASP A 120 19.82 -10.00 -9.36
N GLY A 121 20.85 -9.51 -10.03
CA GLY A 121 21.29 -10.07 -11.33
C GLY A 121 21.74 -11.52 -11.25
N MET A 122 22.49 -11.89 -10.21
CA MET A 122 23.01 -13.27 -10.02
C MET A 122 21.95 -14.26 -9.58
N LEU A 123 20.97 -13.84 -8.79
CA LEU A 123 19.84 -14.68 -8.43
C LEU A 123 18.96 -14.98 -9.64
N GLY A 124 19.22 -14.33 -10.78
CA GLY A 124 18.50 -14.57 -12.03
C GLY A 124 17.03 -14.17 -11.98
N THR A 125 16.61 -13.52 -10.91
CA THR A 125 15.21 -13.17 -10.67
C THR A 125 14.64 -12.32 -11.78
N LYS A 126 15.44 -11.39 -12.32
CA LYS A 126 15.04 -10.54 -13.44
C LYS A 126 15.01 -11.30 -14.77
N ALA A 127 16.00 -12.15 -15.03
CA ALA A 127 16.04 -12.99 -16.23
C ALA A 127 14.96 -14.08 -16.20
N LEU A 128 14.76 -14.74 -15.05
CA LEU A 128 13.72 -15.73 -14.86
C LEU A 128 12.31 -15.12 -14.94
N ARG A 129 12.10 -13.93 -14.38
CA ARG A 129 10.84 -13.17 -14.54
C ARG A 129 10.58 -12.83 -16.00
N ASN A 130 11.57 -12.33 -16.72
CA ASN A 130 11.40 -11.92 -18.12
C ASN A 130 11.21 -13.12 -19.05
N LEU A 131 11.92 -14.23 -18.86
CA LEU A 131 11.74 -15.46 -19.64
C LEU A 131 10.38 -16.11 -19.38
N ASN A 132 9.95 -16.17 -18.12
CA ASN A 132 8.69 -16.79 -17.76
C ASN A 132 7.49 -15.87 -18.03
N SER A 133 7.63 -14.53 -17.89
CA SER A 133 6.52 -13.60 -18.11
C SER A 133 6.07 -13.58 -19.56
N GLY A 134 6.97 -13.63 -20.53
CA GLY A 134 6.62 -13.72 -21.96
C GLY A 134 5.79 -14.97 -22.26
N ARG A 135 6.30 -16.14 -21.83
CA ARG A 135 5.60 -17.41 -22.03
C ARG A 135 4.30 -17.52 -21.25
N LEU A 136 4.27 -17.04 -20.03
CA LEU A 136 3.06 -16.99 -19.20
C LEU A 136 2.01 -16.09 -19.85
N ASN A 137 2.38 -14.91 -20.34
CA ASN A 137 1.44 -13.99 -21.02
C ASN A 137 0.84 -14.61 -22.28
N GLU A 138 1.64 -15.34 -23.08
CA GLU A 138 1.13 -16.08 -24.23
C GLU A 138 0.13 -17.16 -23.81
N LEU A 139 0.45 -17.93 -22.77
CA LEU A 139 -0.42 -18.97 -22.23
C LEU A 139 -1.71 -18.39 -21.64
N TYR A 140 -1.61 -17.30 -20.86
CA TYR A 140 -2.78 -16.60 -20.32
C TYR A 140 -3.65 -16.01 -21.43
N THR A 141 -3.04 -15.42 -22.47
CA THR A 141 -3.79 -14.91 -23.61
C THR A 141 -4.58 -16.03 -24.31
N THR A 142 -3.94 -17.18 -24.53
CA THR A 142 -4.58 -18.34 -25.12
C THR A 142 -5.68 -18.90 -24.22
N TYR A 143 -5.43 -18.99 -22.92
CA TYR A 143 -6.40 -19.48 -21.94
C TYR A 143 -7.64 -18.58 -21.85
N ILE A 144 -7.45 -17.26 -21.73
CA ILE A 144 -8.55 -16.31 -21.67
C ILE A 144 -9.35 -16.29 -23.00
N LYS A 145 -8.66 -16.44 -24.13
CA LYS A 145 -9.34 -16.58 -25.41
C LYS A 145 -10.23 -17.82 -25.45
N GLY A 146 -9.70 -18.96 -25.00
CA GLY A 146 -10.48 -20.20 -24.91
C GLY A 146 -11.68 -20.08 -23.95
N LEU A 147 -11.50 -19.45 -22.80
CA LEU A 147 -12.60 -19.20 -21.85
C LEU A 147 -13.70 -18.33 -22.46
N ARG A 148 -13.34 -17.29 -23.22
CA ARG A 148 -14.30 -16.41 -23.91
C ARG A 148 -15.09 -17.12 -25.03
N GLU A 149 -14.46 -18.06 -25.68
CA GLU A 149 -15.10 -18.90 -26.70
C GLU A 149 -16.00 -19.95 -26.06
N TRP A 150 -15.63 -20.46 -24.89
CA TRP A 150 -16.38 -21.48 -24.16
C TRP A 150 -17.58 -20.92 -23.41
N ASP A 151 -17.41 -19.79 -22.72
CA ASP A 151 -18.45 -19.15 -21.89
C ASP A 151 -18.70 -17.71 -22.40
N THR A 152 -19.65 -17.60 -23.31
CA THR A 152 -20.01 -16.32 -23.93
C THR A 152 -20.87 -15.42 -23.07
N LEU A 153 -21.39 -15.93 -21.93
CA LEU A 153 -22.23 -15.18 -21.01
C LEU A 153 -21.42 -14.59 -19.86
N ARG A 154 -20.22 -15.12 -19.63
CA ARG A 154 -19.35 -14.64 -18.57
C ARG A 154 -18.82 -13.24 -18.86
N ALA A 155 -18.96 -12.33 -17.89
CA ALA A 155 -18.28 -11.05 -17.92
C ALA A 155 -16.78 -11.22 -17.64
N PHE A 156 -15.94 -10.76 -18.59
CA PHE A 156 -14.49 -10.71 -18.41
C PHE A 156 -14.09 -9.27 -18.17
N TYR A 157 -13.70 -8.98 -16.96
CA TYR A 157 -13.24 -7.66 -16.54
C TYR A 157 -11.71 -7.59 -16.57
N PRO A 158 -11.13 -6.44 -16.90
CA PRO A 158 -9.69 -6.26 -16.94
C PRO A 158 -9.12 -6.06 -15.55
N ASP A 159 -7.93 -6.60 -15.32
CA ASP A 159 -7.08 -6.20 -14.20
C ASP A 159 -6.61 -4.74 -14.34
N ALA A 160 -6.15 -4.15 -13.21
CA ALA A 160 -5.52 -2.85 -13.22
C ALA A 160 -4.17 -2.91 -13.94
N THR A 161 -4.07 -2.24 -15.09
CA THR A 161 -2.90 -2.28 -16.00
C THR A 161 -2.24 -0.92 -16.18
N LEU A 162 -2.59 0.07 -15.34
CA LEU A 162 -2.17 1.48 -15.47
C LEU A 162 -2.57 2.13 -16.81
N THR A 163 -3.58 1.57 -17.49
CA THR A 163 -4.21 2.16 -18.67
C THR A 163 -5.66 2.49 -18.35
N LEU A 164 -6.26 3.36 -19.16
CA LEU A 164 -7.68 3.71 -18.98
C LEU A 164 -8.56 2.47 -19.13
N ARG A 165 -9.29 2.14 -18.05
CA ARG A 165 -10.28 1.07 -17.97
C ARG A 165 -11.54 1.62 -17.35
N VAL A 166 -12.67 1.10 -17.78
CA VAL A 166 -13.97 1.46 -17.22
C VAL A 166 -14.59 0.20 -16.61
N ALA A 167 -14.79 0.23 -15.30
CA ALA A 167 -15.63 -0.73 -14.59
C ALA A 167 -16.93 -0.02 -14.21
N TYR A 168 -18.07 -0.69 -14.33
CA TYR A 168 -19.37 -0.13 -13.97
C TYR A 168 -20.13 -1.08 -13.06
N GLY A 169 -21.07 -0.53 -12.31
CA GLY A 169 -21.89 -1.27 -11.36
C GLY A 169 -22.91 -0.35 -10.68
N HIS A 170 -23.51 -0.85 -9.62
CA HIS A 170 -24.54 -0.15 -8.87
C HIS A 170 -24.14 -0.02 -7.40
N VAL A 171 -24.45 1.11 -6.78
CA VAL A 171 -24.34 1.28 -5.35
C VAL A 171 -25.40 0.41 -4.69
N GLY A 172 -24.98 -0.46 -3.78
CA GLY A 172 -25.89 -1.39 -3.09
C GLY A 172 -25.25 -2.01 -1.86
N GLY A 173 -26.08 -2.47 -0.94
CA GLY A 173 -25.65 -3.34 0.15
C GLY A 173 -25.71 -4.80 -0.28
N TYR A 174 -25.27 -5.69 0.60
CA TYR A 174 -25.31 -7.12 0.34
C TYR A 174 -25.61 -7.92 1.61
N GLU A 175 -26.20 -9.07 1.44
CA GLU A 175 -26.37 -10.04 2.51
C GLU A 175 -25.08 -10.83 2.70
N TYR A 176 -24.50 -10.72 3.90
CA TYR A 176 -23.22 -11.34 4.22
C TYR A 176 -23.38 -12.79 4.66
N ALA A 177 -24.40 -13.02 5.50
CA ALA A 177 -24.79 -14.30 6.02
C ALA A 177 -26.25 -14.24 6.44
N ASP A 178 -26.85 -15.36 6.80
CA ASP A 178 -28.21 -15.40 7.35
C ASP A 178 -28.34 -14.46 8.55
N GLY A 179 -29.23 -13.48 8.43
CA GLY A 179 -29.47 -12.46 9.46
C GLY A 179 -28.42 -11.31 9.47
N GLU A 180 -27.44 -11.25 8.56
CA GLU A 180 -26.42 -10.22 8.50
C GLU A 180 -26.43 -9.50 7.16
N TYR A 181 -26.85 -8.22 7.16
CA TYR A 181 -26.88 -7.36 5.98
C TYR A 181 -25.94 -6.17 6.12
N HIS A 182 -25.06 -6.01 5.18
CA HIS A 182 -24.19 -4.85 5.04
C HIS A 182 -24.88 -3.74 4.27
N LYS A 183 -25.09 -2.60 4.94
CA LYS A 183 -25.68 -1.41 4.31
C LYS A 183 -24.80 -0.87 3.19
N PRO A 184 -25.41 -0.23 2.17
CA PRO A 184 -24.65 0.33 1.06
C PRO A 184 -23.71 1.48 1.43
N GLN A 185 -23.94 2.12 2.59
CA GLN A 185 -23.16 3.27 3.03
C GLN A 185 -22.81 3.18 4.51
N THR A 186 -21.61 3.68 4.85
CA THR A 186 -21.20 3.97 6.22
C THR A 186 -21.20 5.47 6.47
N THR A 187 -21.23 5.88 7.72
CA THR A 187 -21.34 7.29 8.11
C THR A 187 -20.28 7.66 9.14
N LEU A 188 -20.13 8.96 9.39
CA LEU A 188 -19.26 9.49 10.42
C LEU A 188 -19.61 8.95 11.81
N ASP A 189 -20.89 8.66 12.07
CA ASP A 189 -21.32 8.01 13.32
C ASP A 189 -20.62 6.67 13.55
N GLY A 190 -20.40 5.89 12.49
CA GLY A 190 -19.68 4.61 12.56
C GLY A 190 -18.17 4.76 12.85
N ILE A 191 -17.54 5.84 12.38
CA ILE A 191 -16.15 6.15 12.73
C ILE A 191 -16.07 6.47 14.23
N ILE A 192 -16.91 7.38 14.71
CA ILE A 192 -16.93 7.78 16.12
C ILE A 192 -17.26 6.61 17.06
N ALA A 193 -18.15 5.72 16.66
CA ALA A 193 -18.48 4.53 17.44
C ALA A 193 -17.31 3.56 17.64
N LYS A 194 -16.31 3.63 16.77
CA LYS A 194 -15.07 2.81 16.83
C LYS A 194 -13.90 3.55 17.47
N ASP A 195 -14.07 4.82 17.84
CA ASP A 195 -12.98 5.63 18.39
C ASP A 195 -12.40 5.00 19.67
N ASN A 196 -11.12 4.70 19.63
CA ASN A 196 -10.38 4.15 20.76
C ASN A 196 -8.93 4.64 20.74
N PRO A 197 -8.58 5.65 21.56
CA PRO A 197 -7.23 6.19 21.61
C PRO A 197 -6.13 5.20 22.03
N GLU A 198 -6.51 4.07 22.65
CA GLU A 198 -5.54 3.03 23.03
C GLU A 198 -5.12 2.15 21.85
N ILE A 199 -5.86 2.20 20.73
CA ILE A 199 -5.61 1.42 19.52
C ILE A 199 -5.32 2.39 18.39
N TYR A 200 -4.10 2.41 17.90
CA TYR A 200 -3.65 3.32 16.83
C TYR A 200 -4.59 3.39 15.63
N ASP A 201 -5.09 2.25 15.16
CA ASP A 201 -5.96 2.19 13.98
C ASP A 201 -7.37 2.76 14.23
N TYR A 202 -7.72 2.97 15.50
CA TYR A 202 -9.01 3.52 15.95
C TYR A 202 -8.88 4.85 16.68
N ASP A 203 -7.67 5.38 16.84
CA ASP A 203 -7.45 6.73 17.38
C ASP A 203 -7.71 7.77 16.30
N ILE A 204 -8.91 8.37 16.31
CA ILE A 204 -9.29 9.38 15.34
C ILE A 204 -8.72 10.75 15.69
N PRO A 205 -8.44 11.62 14.69
CA PRO A 205 -7.97 12.97 14.93
C PRO A 205 -8.94 13.79 15.80
N GLN A 206 -8.39 14.56 16.74
CA GLN A 206 -9.17 15.41 17.65
C GLN A 206 -10.11 16.38 16.89
N ALA A 207 -9.65 16.95 15.77
CA ALA A 207 -10.47 17.80 14.92
C ALA A 207 -11.74 17.10 14.39
N LEU A 208 -11.68 15.79 14.16
CA LEU A 208 -12.84 15.01 13.73
C LEU A 208 -13.81 14.74 14.88
N ARG A 209 -13.31 14.56 16.13
CA ARG A 209 -14.13 14.49 17.35
C ARG A 209 -14.90 15.79 17.58
N GLU A 210 -14.21 16.93 17.44
CA GLU A 210 -14.79 18.25 17.58
C GLU A 210 -15.84 18.54 16.49
N LEU A 211 -15.53 18.21 15.25
CA LEU A 211 -16.47 18.31 14.14
C LEU A 211 -17.74 17.48 14.39
N TYR A 212 -17.59 16.28 14.92
CA TYR A 212 -18.73 15.43 15.28
C TYR A 212 -19.53 15.98 16.46
N ALA A 213 -18.89 16.53 17.48
CA ALA A 213 -19.56 17.13 18.64
C ALA A 213 -20.37 18.38 18.26
N THR A 214 -19.81 19.24 17.41
CA THR A 214 -20.47 20.48 16.97
C THR A 214 -21.54 20.25 15.90
N LYS A 215 -21.48 19.12 15.17
CA LYS A 215 -22.33 18.82 14.01
C LYS A 215 -22.27 19.87 12.88
N ASP A 216 -21.19 20.65 12.84
CA ASP A 216 -20.97 21.67 11.80
C ASP A 216 -20.49 21.05 10.48
N TYR A 217 -21.31 20.21 9.91
CA TYR A 217 -21.01 19.53 8.65
C TYR A 217 -21.23 20.38 7.40
N GLY A 218 -21.79 21.59 7.55
CA GLY A 218 -22.07 22.48 6.43
C GLY A 218 -22.85 21.79 5.30
N ARG A 219 -22.43 22.06 4.07
CA ARG A 219 -23.02 21.50 2.84
C ARG A 219 -22.67 20.02 2.59
N TRP A 220 -21.75 19.47 3.36
CA TRP A 220 -21.29 18.09 3.19
C TRP A 220 -22.20 17.05 3.84
N ALA A 221 -23.07 17.50 4.75
CA ALA A 221 -24.06 16.63 5.37
C ALA A 221 -25.13 16.15 4.38
N THR A 222 -25.67 15.00 4.67
CA THR A 222 -26.88 14.47 4.06
C THR A 222 -27.72 13.74 5.10
N THR A 223 -28.92 13.34 4.74
CA THR A 223 -29.76 12.52 5.63
C THR A 223 -29.69 11.07 5.22
N ILE A 224 -29.22 10.22 6.13
CA ILE A 224 -29.14 8.77 5.95
C ILE A 224 -29.92 8.14 7.11
N ASP A 225 -30.87 7.26 6.81
CA ASP A 225 -31.73 6.62 7.80
C ASP A 225 -32.38 7.63 8.79
N GLY A 226 -32.82 8.79 8.27
CA GLY A 226 -33.45 9.86 9.06
C GLY A 226 -32.49 10.69 9.92
N ARG A 227 -31.19 10.47 9.85
CA ARG A 227 -30.16 11.21 10.61
C ARG A 227 -29.34 12.08 9.71
N ARG A 228 -29.12 13.35 10.13
CA ARG A 228 -28.19 14.25 9.46
C ARG A 228 -26.76 13.86 9.82
N THR A 229 -26.01 13.37 8.83
CA THR A 229 -24.64 12.85 9.01
C THR A 229 -23.81 13.09 7.74
N VAL A 230 -22.56 12.67 7.75
CA VAL A 230 -21.67 12.68 6.58
C VAL A 230 -21.45 11.24 6.13
N PRO A 231 -21.73 10.89 4.86
CA PRO A 231 -21.39 9.57 4.33
C PRO A 231 -19.88 9.44 4.22
N VAL A 232 -19.35 8.30 4.65
CA VAL A 232 -17.89 8.02 4.68
C VAL A 232 -17.47 7.11 3.55
N CYS A 233 -18.08 5.95 3.46
CA CYS A 233 -17.81 4.98 2.39
C CYS A 233 -19.13 4.49 1.80
N PHE A 234 -19.05 3.97 0.59
CA PHE A 234 -20.15 3.23 -0.01
C PHE A 234 -19.65 1.95 -0.69
N LEU A 235 -20.56 1.01 -0.86
CA LEU A 235 -20.36 -0.25 -1.56
C LEU A 235 -20.94 -0.16 -2.96
N ALA A 236 -20.26 -0.77 -3.93
CA ALA A 236 -20.80 -0.92 -5.27
C ALA A 236 -20.34 -2.24 -5.92
N THR A 237 -21.08 -2.71 -6.91
CA THR A 237 -20.86 -4.01 -7.55
C THR A 237 -19.79 -4.00 -8.63
N ASN A 238 -19.10 -2.86 -8.85
CA ASN A 238 -17.98 -2.79 -9.78
C ASN A 238 -16.89 -3.79 -9.39
N HIS A 239 -16.38 -4.54 -10.36
CA HIS A 239 -15.20 -5.35 -10.14
C HIS A 239 -13.95 -4.47 -10.06
N THR A 240 -13.20 -4.61 -8.98
CA THR A 240 -11.92 -3.93 -8.76
C THR A 240 -10.89 -4.90 -8.20
N THR A 241 -9.62 -4.65 -8.52
CA THR A 241 -8.48 -5.45 -8.06
C THR A 241 -7.40 -4.54 -7.50
N GLY A 242 -6.31 -5.12 -7.00
CA GLY A 242 -5.12 -4.36 -6.59
C GLY A 242 -4.61 -3.51 -7.75
N GLY A 243 -4.37 -2.21 -7.49
CA GLY A 243 -3.98 -1.21 -8.48
C GLY A 243 -5.11 -0.25 -8.89
N ASN A 244 -6.37 -0.57 -8.61
CA ASN A 244 -7.49 0.35 -8.80
C ASN A 244 -7.61 1.41 -7.69
N SER A 245 -6.88 1.26 -6.60
CA SER A 245 -6.91 2.20 -5.47
C SER A 245 -6.60 3.62 -5.91
N GLY A 246 -7.44 4.60 -5.47
CA GLY A 246 -7.37 6.00 -5.87
C GLY A 246 -8.05 6.34 -7.20
N SER A 247 -8.60 5.35 -7.90
CA SER A 247 -9.34 5.61 -9.15
C SER A 247 -10.63 6.39 -8.87
N PRO A 248 -10.97 7.39 -9.69
CA PRO A 248 -12.18 8.17 -9.52
C PRO A 248 -13.41 7.31 -9.84
N ILE A 249 -14.47 7.52 -9.04
CA ILE A 249 -15.79 6.95 -9.29
C ILE A 249 -16.70 8.09 -9.68
N ILE A 250 -17.29 7.96 -10.86
CA ILE A 250 -18.20 8.96 -11.41
C ILE A 250 -19.61 8.36 -11.54
N ASN A 251 -20.61 9.22 -11.41
CA ASN A 251 -22.00 8.83 -11.70
C ASN A 251 -22.31 8.94 -13.20
N GLY A 252 -23.54 8.60 -13.58
CA GLY A 252 -24.01 8.66 -14.97
C GLY A 252 -24.01 10.07 -15.61
N ARG A 253 -23.81 11.13 -14.81
CA ARG A 253 -23.67 12.51 -15.28
C ARG A 253 -22.22 12.96 -15.42
N GLY A 254 -21.24 12.07 -15.08
CA GLY A 254 -19.82 12.40 -15.09
C GLY A 254 -19.34 13.12 -13.82
N GLU A 255 -20.15 13.21 -12.77
CA GLU A 255 -19.79 13.87 -11.53
C GLU A 255 -19.00 12.90 -10.63
N LEU A 256 -17.92 13.39 -10.00
CA LEU A 256 -17.12 12.63 -9.03
C LEU A 256 -17.95 12.36 -7.78
N VAL A 257 -18.17 11.08 -7.47
CA VAL A 257 -18.92 10.66 -6.28
C VAL A 257 -18.06 9.99 -5.22
N GLY A 258 -16.90 9.49 -5.60
CA GLY A 258 -15.99 8.84 -4.68
C GLY A 258 -14.65 8.45 -5.30
N LEU A 259 -13.84 7.82 -4.49
CA LEU A 259 -12.56 7.23 -4.91
C LEU A 259 -12.56 5.76 -4.48
N ASN A 260 -12.20 4.88 -5.39
CA ASN A 260 -12.03 3.47 -5.07
C ASN A 260 -10.84 3.29 -4.12
N PHE A 261 -10.97 2.48 -3.06
CA PHE A 261 -9.82 2.29 -2.20
C PHE A 261 -9.66 0.87 -1.65
N ASP A 262 -10.75 0.11 -1.47
CA ASP A 262 -10.66 -1.21 -0.85
C ASP A 262 -11.82 -2.12 -1.26
N ARG A 263 -11.88 -3.29 -0.66
CA ARG A 263 -12.98 -4.25 -0.78
C ARG A 263 -13.19 -4.97 0.56
N PRO A 264 -14.40 -5.47 0.85
CA PRO A 264 -14.65 -6.30 2.01
C PRO A 264 -13.78 -7.56 2.00
N TRP A 265 -13.45 -8.08 3.18
CA TRP A 265 -12.59 -9.28 3.30
C TRP A 265 -13.07 -10.45 2.42
N ARG A 266 -14.36 -10.73 2.37
CA ARG A 266 -14.91 -11.80 1.51
C ARG A 266 -14.77 -11.53 0.03
N SER A 267 -14.75 -10.28 -0.38
CA SER A 267 -14.55 -9.90 -1.78
C SER A 267 -13.13 -10.21 -2.27
N THR A 268 -12.19 -10.58 -1.42
CA THR A 268 -10.84 -11.00 -1.83
C THR A 268 -10.87 -12.24 -2.72
N MET A 269 -11.88 -13.08 -2.60
CA MET A 269 -12.11 -14.22 -3.50
C MET A 269 -12.29 -13.78 -4.97
N SER A 270 -12.66 -12.54 -5.23
CA SER A 270 -12.85 -12.01 -6.59
C SER A 270 -11.58 -12.02 -7.44
N ASP A 271 -10.40 -12.16 -6.82
CA ASP A 271 -9.14 -12.35 -7.57
C ASP A 271 -9.10 -13.72 -8.28
N VAL A 272 -9.90 -14.67 -7.82
CA VAL A 272 -10.01 -16.02 -8.41
C VAL A 272 -11.34 -16.20 -9.15
N ALA A 273 -12.44 -15.83 -8.50
CA ALA A 273 -13.78 -15.93 -9.02
C ALA A 273 -14.65 -14.78 -8.51
N LEU A 274 -15.19 -13.97 -9.42
CA LEU A 274 -16.13 -12.91 -9.06
C LEU A 274 -17.52 -13.51 -8.80
N ASP A 275 -18.07 -13.19 -7.64
CA ASP A 275 -19.48 -13.31 -7.33
C ASP A 275 -20.03 -11.91 -7.04
N GLU A 276 -20.81 -11.35 -7.95
CA GLU A 276 -21.32 -9.98 -7.84
C GLU A 276 -22.23 -9.77 -6.62
N THR A 277 -22.79 -10.85 -6.06
CA THR A 277 -23.69 -10.77 -4.90
C THR A 277 -22.96 -10.57 -3.59
N ILE A 278 -21.69 -11.02 -3.48
CA ILE A 278 -20.90 -10.98 -2.25
C ILE A 278 -19.53 -10.32 -2.40
N CYS A 279 -19.21 -9.85 -3.59
CA CYS A 279 -17.92 -9.21 -3.90
C CYS A 279 -18.05 -7.72 -4.27
N PRO A 280 -18.71 -6.88 -3.46
CA PRO A 280 -18.68 -5.44 -3.70
C PRO A 280 -17.27 -4.88 -3.51
N HIS A 281 -17.02 -3.70 -4.07
CA HIS A 281 -15.88 -2.88 -3.71
C HIS A 281 -16.27 -1.80 -2.70
N ILE A 282 -15.29 -1.21 -2.04
CA ILE A 282 -15.45 -0.11 -1.10
C ILE A 282 -14.88 1.15 -1.73
N ALA A 283 -15.68 2.21 -1.76
CA ALA A 283 -15.27 3.55 -2.17
C ALA A 283 -15.36 4.53 -1.01
N VAL A 284 -14.38 5.40 -0.87
CA VAL A 284 -14.53 6.57 0.01
C VAL A 284 -15.44 7.58 -0.68
N HIS A 285 -16.43 8.07 0.05
CA HIS A 285 -17.37 9.04 -0.48
C HIS A 285 -16.72 10.43 -0.61
N VAL A 286 -16.93 11.11 -1.74
CA VAL A 286 -16.30 12.41 -2.01
C VAL A 286 -16.60 13.46 -0.93
N ARG A 287 -17.79 13.44 -0.32
CA ARG A 287 -18.13 14.35 0.80
C ARG A 287 -17.26 14.16 2.03
N SER A 288 -16.89 12.91 2.33
CA SER A 288 -15.96 12.60 3.42
C SER A 288 -14.58 13.19 3.15
N VAL A 289 -14.08 13.11 1.93
CA VAL A 289 -12.83 13.74 1.53
C VAL A 289 -12.91 15.25 1.65
N LEU A 290 -13.96 15.84 1.11
CA LEU A 290 -14.12 17.29 1.05
C LEU A 290 -14.37 17.92 2.43
N ILE A 291 -15.11 17.28 3.33
CA ILE A 291 -15.31 17.82 4.69
C ILE A 291 -14.02 17.80 5.51
N VAL A 292 -13.16 16.77 5.32
CA VAL A 292 -11.85 16.72 5.99
C VAL A 292 -10.97 17.88 5.49
N ILE A 293 -10.92 18.14 4.19
CA ILE A 293 -10.15 19.25 3.62
C ILE A 293 -10.71 20.61 4.12
N ASP A 294 -12.03 20.77 4.09
CA ASP A 294 -12.71 22.03 4.42
C ASP A 294 -12.65 22.37 5.92
N ARG A 295 -12.90 21.37 6.78
CA ARG A 295 -13.14 21.60 8.22
C ARG A 295 -11.96 21.23 9.11
N THR A 296 -11.11 20.30 8.70
CA THR A 296 -9.99 19.85 9.53
C THR A 296 -8.63 20.22 8.96
N GLY A 297 -8.52 20.36 7.65
CA GLY A 297 -7.25 20.66 6.96
C GLY A 297 -6.89 22.15 6.90
N GLY A 298 -7.74 23.06 7.37
CA GLY A 298 -7.53 24.51 7.26
C GLY A 298 -7.46 25.05 5.82
N ALA A 299 -7.77 24.21 4.83
CA ALA A 299 -7.64 24.49 3.41
C ALA A 299 -9.01 24.85 2.77
N GLY A 300 -9.81 25.67 3.44
CA GLY A 300 -11.14 26.07 2.94
C GLY A 300 -11.13 26.72 1.55
N ASN A 301 -10.00 27.30 1.16
CA ASN A 301 -9.87 28.01 -0.11
C ASN A 301 -9.94 27.11 -1.37
N PRO A 302 -9.29 25.94 -1.45
CA PRO A 302 -9.41 25.06 -2.61
C PRO A 302 -10.81 24.49 -2.79
N VAL A 303 -11.51 24.22 -1.69
CA VAL A 303 -12.85 23.61 -1.69
C VAL A 303 -13.93 24.60 -2.14
N GLY A 304 -13.68 25.91 -1.96
CA GLY A 304 -14.57 26.97 -2.42
C GLY A 304 -14.73 27.06 -3.94
N HIS A 305 -13.76 26.52 -4.69
CA HIS A 305 -13.77 26.52 -6.17
C HIS A 305 -14.33 25.23 -6.79
N ILE A 306 -14.74 24.26 -5.97
CA ILE A 306 -15.33 23.01 -6.46
C ILE A 306 -16.82 23.23 -6.70
N ASP A 307 -17.25 23.01 -7.94
CA ASP A 307 -18.66 22.94 -8.28
C ASP A 307 -19.28 21.72 -7.60
N TYR A 308 -20.20 22.00 -6.68
CA TYR A 308 -20.88 20.96 -5.90
C TYR A 308 -22.36 20.90 -6.31
N SER A 309 -22.73 19.79 -6.94
CA SER A 309 -24.14 19.49 -7.23
C SER A 309 -24.74 18.76 -6.02
N PRO A 310 -25.75 19.35 -5.34
CA PRO A 310 -26.44 18.61 -4.28
C PRO A 310 -27.15 17.39 -4.89
N PRO A 311 -27.34 16.31 -4.13
CA PRO A 311 -28.12 15.17 -4.61
C PRO A 311 -29.55 15.61 -4.87
N THR A 312 -30.05 15.23 -6.01
CA THR A 312 -31.48 15.36 -6.38
C THR A 312 -32.30 14.31 -5.67
#